data_2b3dc48bbe01fc2198d3370633921ac7
#
_entry.id   2b3dc48bbe01fc2198d3370633921ac7
#
_cell.length_a   1.000
_cell.length_b   1.000
_cell.length_c   1.000
_cell.angle_alpha   90.00
_cell.angle_beta   90.00
_cell.angle_gamma   90.00
#
_symmetry.space_group_name_H-M   'P 1'
#
loop_
_entity.id
_entity.type
_entity.pdbx_description
1 polymer ?
#
loop_
_entity_poly.entity_id
_entity_poly.type
_entity_poly.pdbx_seq_one_letter_code
_entity_poly.pdbx_strand_id
1 'polypeptide(L)'
;TAAEIASAAASIVVEKPGTSACHLDELKEYFSGDEKYMTDSFHIAARIAAYRRQGKRIVFTNGCFDLLHSGHIQYLNQAKAQGDVLIVGINTDRGVKRLKGPNRPINPLEDRAQVLAAMSCIDRIIPFDEDIPFNLIRLIRPDVFVKGGDYARKSLPEAKLVESYGGKVLLLPYVQDHSTTGIIERIRQTFDQEKTGKSLNKEEGGERSPAKQKDHMKITRREQAGHGHKRKESIKLK
;
A
#
# COMPACT_ATOMS: atom_id res chain seq x y z
N THR A 1 33.30 3.85 3.01
CA THR A 1 34.63 4.38 3.30
C THR A 1 34.58 5.66 4.16
N ALA A 2 35.73 6.06 4.76
CA ALA A 2 35.76 7.33 5.56
C ALA A 2 35.38 8.55 4.69
N ALA A 3 35.76 8.58 3.43
CA ALA A 3 35.41 9.65 2.51
C ALA A 3 33.91 9.74 2.21
N GLU A 4 33.21 8.64 2.10
CA GLU A 4 31.74 8.60 1.91
C GLU A 4 31.02 9.13 3.16
N ILE A 5 31.47 8.73 4.33
CA ILE A 5 30.93 9.22 5.61
C ILE A 5 31.13 10.74 5.75
N ALA A 6 32.33 11.23 5.41
CA ALA A 6 32.61 12.66 5.45
C ALA A 6 31.78 13.46 4.42
N SER A 7 31.63 12.94 3.21
CA SER A 7 30.78 13.54 2.18
C SER A 7 29.31 13.59 2.59
N ALA A 8 28.78 12.49 3.14
CA ALA A 8 27.42 12.42 3.65
C ALA A 8 27.17 13.41 4.79
N ALA A 9 28.13 13.49 5.76
CA ALA A 9 28.05 14.43 6.85
C ALA A 9 28.05 15.89 6.36
N ALA A 10 28.88 16.20 5.37
CA ALA A 10 28.94 17.53 4.76
C ALA A 10 27.61 17.86 4.04
N SER A 11 27.05 16.94 3.30
CA SER A 11 25.74 17.11 2.62
C SER A 11 24.62 17.42 3.61
N ILE A 12 24.57 16.69 4.72
CA ILE A 12 23.55 16.89 5.77
C ILE A 12 23.70 18.27 6.43
N VAL A 13 24.93 18.72 6.67
CA VAL A 13 25.19 19.99 7.37
C VAL A 13 24.93 21.19 6.47
N VAL A 14 25.22 21.11 5.17
CA VAL A 14 25.01 22.21 4.22
C VAL A 14 23.51 22.55 4.06
N GLU A 15 22.61 21.61 4.27
CA GLU A 15 21.16 21.86 4.23
C GLU A 15 20.62 22.56 5.49
N LYS A 16 21.44 22.72 6.53
CA LYS A 16 21.04 23.35 7.78
C LYS A 16 21.43 24.82 7.83
N PRO A 17 20.62 25.69 8.44
CA PRO A 17 21.00 27.09 8.62
C PRO A 17 22.12 27.24 9.65
N GLY A 18 23.12 28.10 9.35
CA GLY A 18 24.21 28.46 10.27
C GLY A 18 25.24 27.34 10.47
N THR A 19 26.00 27.45 11.56
CA THR A 19 26.98 26.41 11.95
C THR A 19 26.25 25.26 12.64
N SER A 20 26.19 24.11 11.99
CA SER A 20 25.46 22.97 12.50
C SER A 20 26.35 21.72 12.58
N ALA A 21 26.06 20.83 13.53
CA ALA A 21 26.70 19.51 13.61
C ALA A 21 25.90 18.47 12.86
N CYS A 22 26.63 17.49 12.30
CA CYS A 22 26.00 16.25 11.79
C CYS A 22 25.90 15.26 12.96
N HIS A 23 24.70 14.83 13.28
CA HIS A 23 24.45 13.81 14.29
C HIS A 23 24.54 12.41 13.69
N LEU A 24 24.92 11.42 14.50
CA LEU A 24 25.12 10.04 14.04
C LEU A 24 23.84 9.43 13.46
N ASP A 25 22.69 9.76 13.98
CA ASP A 25 21.38 9.33 13.49
C ASP A 25 21.05 9.92 12.10
N GLU A 26 21.47 11.14 11.81
CA GLU A 26 21.32 11.75 10.49
C GLU A 26 22.22 11.07 9.44
N LEU A 27 23.45 10.71 9.82
CA LEU A 27 24.33 9.90 8.98
C LEU A 27 23.74 8.53 8.70
N LYS A 28 23.19 7.86 9.71
CA LYS A 28 22.51 6.57 9.53
C LYS A 28 21.29 6.72 8.63
N GLU A 29 20.54 7.78 8.76
CA GLU A 29 19.41 8.11 7.88
C GLU A 29 19.86 8.29 6.43
N TYR A 30 20.95 9.01 6.20
CA TYR A 30 21.51 9.24 4.86
C TYR A 30 21.92 7.94 4.19
N PHE A 31 22.57 7.02 4.91
CA PHE A 31 23.05 5.75 4.36
C PHE A 31 21.98 4.65 4.33
N SER A 32 20.91 4.73 5.12
CA SER A 32 19.83 3.74 5.10
C SER A 32 18.92 3.85 3.87
N GLY A 33 19.16 4.84 3.02
CA GLY A 33 18.34 5.10 1.85
C GLY A 33 16.92 5.57 2.21
N ASP A 34 16.13 5.87 1.20
CA ASP A 34 14.74 6.32 1.35
C ASP A 34 13.76 5.14 1.45
N GLU A 35 14.21 4.00 1.99
CA GLU A 35 13.37 2.83 2.18
C GLU A 35 12.22 3.16 3.15
N LYS A 36 11.00 3.07 2.63
CA LYS A 36 9.81 3.31 3.43
C LYS A 36 9.54 2.19 4.44
N TYR A 37 9.98 0.95 4.15
CA TYR A 37 9.77 -0.22 5.00
C TYR A 37 10.88 -0.36 6.03
N MET A 38 10.53 -0.35 7.31
CA MET A 38 11.47 -0.34 8.43
C MET A 38 11.13 -1.43 9.44
N THR A 39 12.10 -2.26 9.78
CA THR A 39 11.93 -3.37 10.75
C THR A 39 12.77 -3.20 12.01
N ASP A 40 13.87 -2.48 11.93
CA ASP A 40 14.80 -2.29 13.04
C ASP A 40 14.34 -1.15 13.97
N SER A 41 14.17 -1.45 15.24
CA SER A 41 13.66 -0.52 16.25
C SER A 41 14.57 0.68 16.47
N PHE A 42 15.89 0.50 16.32
CA PHE A 42 16.85 1.59 16.48
C PHE A 42 16.74 2.60 15.32
N HIS A 43 16.67 2.10 14.08
CA HIS A 43 16.46 2.94 12.91
C HIS A 43 15.10 3.66 12.94
N ILE A 44 14.05 2.97 13.40
CA ILE A 44 12.73 3.59 13.60
C ILE A 44 12.83 4.73 14.61
N ALA A 45 13.45 4.51 15.78
CA ALA A 45 13.60 5.54 16.81
C ALA A 45 14.42 6.73 16.32
N ALA A 46 15.53 6.50 15.59
CA ALA A 46 16.36 7.54 14.99
C ALA A 46 15.57 8.40 13.99
N ARG A 47 14.78 7.76 13.11
CA ARG A 47 13.93 8.44 12.13
C ARG A 47 12.83 9.28 12.80
N ILE A 48 12.19 8.77 13.82
CA ILE A 48 11.20 9.51 14.61
C ILE A 48 11.84 10.73 15.29
N ALA A 49 13.03 10.57 15.88
CA ALA A 49 13.76 11.68 16.49
C ALA A 49 14.12 12.77 15.46
N ALA A 50 14.52 12.39 14.24
CA ALA A 50 14.78 13.32 13.14
C ALA A 50 13.52 14.11 12.75
N TYR A 51 12.38 13.47 12.58
CA TYR A 51 11.11 14.15 12.29
C TYR A 51 10.74 15.17 13.38
N ARG A 52 10.93 14.81 14.66
CA ARG A 52 10.64 15.70 15.77
C ARG A 52 11.59 16.91 15.82
N ARG A 53 12.89 16.71 15.54
CA ARG A 53 13.84 17.84 15.44
C ARG A 53 13.47 18.81 14.31
N GLN A 54 12.90 18.30 13.23
CA GLN A 54 12.40 19.10 12.11
C GLN A 54 11.02 19.73 12.38
N GLY A 55 10.46 19.56 13.58
CA GLY A 55 9.13 20.07 13.93
C GLY A 55 7.97 19.41 13.16
N LYS A 56 8.21 18.25 12.52
CA LYS A 56 7.20 17.56 11.73
C LYS A 56 6.13 16.91 12.60
N ARG A 57 4.88 17.08 12.19
CA ARG A 57 3.73 16.46 12.80
C ARG A 57 3.56 15.03 12.31
N ILE A 58 3.65 14.06 13.21
CA ILE A 58 3.62 12.64 12.92
C ILE A 58 2.19 12.10 13.03
N VAL A 59 1.72 11.51 11.94
CA VAL A 59 0.46 10.78 11.89
C VAL A 59 0.75 9.29 11.88
N PHE A 60 0.01 8.52 12.66
CA PHE A 60 0.11 7.06 12.68
C PHE A 60 -1.25 6.41 12.44
N THR A 61 -1.27 5.38 11.64
CA THR A 61 -2.39 4.46 11.47
C THR A 61 -1.90 3.03 11.40
N ASN A 62 -2.80 2.05 11.60
CA ASN A 62 -2.45 0.65 11.48
C ASN A 62 -3.56 -0.18 10.84
N GLY A 63 -3.17 -1.30 10.23
CA GLY A 63 -4.11 -2.23 9.64
C GLY A 63 -3.46 -3.44 8.98
N CYS A 64 -4.30 -4.36 8.48
CA CYS A 64 -3.86 -5.55 7.75
C CYS A 64 -3.44 -5.24 6.32
N PHE A 65 -4.14 -4.35 5.64
CA PHE A 65 -3.90 -3.94 4.25
C PHE A 65 -3.69 -5.14 3.31
N ASP A 66 -4.57 -6.14 3.42
CA ASP A 66 -4.41 -7.41 2.72
C ASP A 66 -4.68 -7.27 1.21
N LEU A 67 -5.91 -6.95 0.82
CA LEU A 67 -6.25 -6.55 -0.55
C LEU A 67 -6.56 -5.07 -0.56
N LEU A 68 -5.72 -4.29 -1.23
CA LEU A 68 -5.92 -2.85 -1.35
C LEU A 68 -7.03 -2.53 -2.35
N HIS A 69 -7.81 -1.51 -2.02
CA HIS A 69 -8.89 -0.97 -2.84
C HIS A 69 -8.96 0.55 -2.68
N SER A 70 -9.76 1.22 -3.49
CA SER A 70 -9.88 2.69 -3.49
C SER A 70 -10.21 3.27 -2.12
N GLY A 71 -10.99 2.57 -1.30
CA GLY A 71 -11.28 2.99 0.08
C GLY A 71 -10.02 3.10 0.95
N HIS A 72 -9.06 2.20 0.82
CA HIS A 72 -7.76 2.31 1.50
C HIS A 72 -6.96 3.53 1.02
N ILE A 73 -6.95 3.78 -0.29
CA ILE A 73 -6.23 4.91 -0.89
C ILE A 73 -6.80 6.24 -0.36
N GLN A 74 -8.13 6.38 -0.36
CA GLN A 74 -8.80 7.58 0.15
C GLN A 74 -8.52 7.78 1.64
N TYR A 75 -8.65 6.71 2.43
CA TYR A 75 -8.37 6.73 3.86
C TYR A 75 -6.93 7.16 4.17
N LEU A 76 -5.93 6.58 3.48
CA LEU A 76 -4.52 6.89 3.70
C LEU A 76 -4.18 8.33 3.28
N ASN A 77 -4.78 8.84 2.19
CA ASN A 77 -4.64 10.25 1.82
C ASN A 77 -5.26 11.19 2.85
N GLN A 78 -6.44 10.87 3.39
CA GLN A 78 -7.08 11.65 4.45
C GLN A 78 -6.24 11.61 5.74
N ALA A 79 -5.64 10.46 6.08
CA ALA A 79 -4.73 10.33 7.20
C ALA A 79 -3.47 11.19 7.00
N LYS A 80 -2.84 11.13 5.82
CA LYS A 80 -1.67 11.98 5.48
C LYS A 80 -1.97 13.47 5.62
N ALA A 81 -3.15 13.91 5.24
CA ALA A 81 -3.58 15.31 5.34
C ALA A 81 -3.66 15.83 6.80
N GLN A 82 -3.54 14.96 7.81
CA GLN A 82 -3.56 15.34 9.22
C GLN A 82 -2.18 15.75 9.78
N GLY A 83 -1.11 15.61 8.99
CA GLY A 83 0.24 15.99 9.39
C GLY A 83 1.27 15.88 8.27
N ASP A 84 2.54 16.06 8.64
CA ASP A 84 3.65 16.12 7.69
C ASP A 84 4.18 14.73 7.32
N VAL A 85 4.07 13.76 8.23
CA VAL A 85 4.59 12.40 8.08
C VAL A 85 3.51 11.39 8.40
N LEU A 86 3.20 10.50 7.46
CA LEU A 86 2.31 9.36 7.69
C LEU A 86 3.13 8.08 7.88
N ILE A 87 3.01 7.48 9.05
CA ILE A 87 3.57 6.18 9.38
C ILE A 87 2.43 5.16 9.41
N VAL A 88 2.61 4.05 8.72
CA VAL A 88 1.64 2.95 8.65
C VAL A 88 2.19 1.74 9.38
N GLY A 89 1.52 1.31 10.44
CA GLY A 89 1.73 0.02 11.07
C GLY A 89 1.02 -1.07 10.25
N ILE A 90 1.78 -2.09 9.81
CA ILE A 90 1.21 -3.22 9.07
C ILE A 90 1.27 -4.49 9.90
N ASN A 91 0.13 -5.20 10.07
CA ASN A 91 0.12 -6.47 10.79
C ASN A 91 0.93 -7.54 10.04
N THR A 92 1.75 -8.30 10.77
CA THR A 92 2.38 -9.52 10.23
C THR A 92 1.34 -10.53 9.76
N ASP A 93 1.74 -11.51 8.96
CA ASP A 93 0.81 -12.57 8.50
C ASP A 93 0.21 -13.35 9.69
N ARG A 94 1.01 -13.57 10.72
CA ARG A 94 0.55 -14.21 11.96
C ARG A 94 -0.51 -13.34 12.67
N GLY A 95 -0.29 -12.03 12.75
CA GLY A 95 -1.26 -11.08 13.30
C GLY A 95 -2.55 -11.05 12.49
N VAL A 96 -2.46 -11.04 11.15
CA VAL A 96 -3.64 -11.07 10.28
C VAL A 96 -4.43 -12.38 10.46
N LYS A 97 -3.76 -13.53 10.55
CA LYS A 97 -4.42 -14.83 10.81
C LYS A 97 -5.21 -14.82 12.13
N ARG A 98 -4.65 -14.24 13.19
CA ARG A 98 -5.36 -14.11 14.47
C ARG A 98 -6.60 -13.22 14.36
N LEU A 99 -6.50 -12.11 13.62
CA LEU A 99 -7.57 -11.10 13.53
C LEU A 99 -8.66 -11.47 12.52
N LYS A 100 -8.33 -12.16 11.42
CA LYS A 100 -9.20 -12.37 10.26
C LYS A 100 -9.45 -13.83 9.91
N GLY A 101 -8.84 -14.76 10.65
CA GLY A 101 -8.97 -16.21 10.44
C GLY A 101 -7.84 -16.83 9.62
N PRO A 102 -7.76 -18.18 9.60
CA PRO A 102 -6.60 -18.93 9.08
C PRO A 102 -6.37 -18.75 7.55
N ASN A 103 -7.41 -18.40 6.81
CA ASN A 103 -7.35 -18.20 5.36
C ASN A 103 -6.90 -16.79 4.96
N ARG A 104 -6.43 -15.98 5.89
CA ARG A 104 -5.94 -14.62 5.69
C ARG A 104 -4.53 -14.49 6.29
N PRO A 105 -3.65 -13.63 5.74
CA PRO A 105 -3.90 -12.75 4.60
C PRO A 105 -3.92 -13.53 3.28
N ILE A 106 -4.42 -12.89 2.22
CA ILE A 106 -4.31 -13.38 0.83
C ILE A 106 -2.89 -13.09 0.31
N ASN A 107 -2.40 -11.88 0.52
CA ASN A 107 -1.06 -11.47 0.13
C ASN A 107 -0.10 -11.52 1.33
N PRO A 108 1.12 -12.08 1.18
CA PRO A 108 2.11 -12.10 2.24
C PRO A 108 2.55 -10.69 2.63
N LEU A 109 3.18 -10.57 3.80
CA LEU A 109 3.59 -9.28 4.37
C LEU A 109 4.46 -8.46 3.41
N GLU A 110 5.41 -9.10 2.75
CA GLU A 110 6.34 -8.47 1.83
C GLU A 110 5.59 -7.78 0.67
N ASP A 111 4.66 -8.49 0.04
CA ASP A 111 3.86 -7.95 -1.07
C ASP A 111 2.97 -6.79 -0.60
N ARG A 112 2.33 -6.96 0.56
CA ARG A 112 1.49 -5.91 1.17
C ARG A 112 2.28 -4.65 1.47
N ALA A 113 3.48 -4.80 2.04
CA ALA A 113 4.38 -3.70 2.35
C ALA A 113 4.89 -3.02 1.08
N GLN A 114 5.25 -3.79 0.05
CA GLN A 114 5.73 -3.25 -1.23
C GLN A 114 4.65 -2.41 -1.93
N VAL A 115 3.41 -2.89 -1.96
CA VAL A 115 2.29 -2.13 -2.55
C VAL A 115 2.01 -0.84 -1.77
N LEU A 116 2.06 -0.88 -0.43
CA LEU A 116 1.93 0.33 0.40
C LEU A 116 3.09 1.30 0.18
N ALA A 117 4.32 0.81 0.01
CA ALA A 117 5.51 1.64 -0.22
C ALA A 117 5.42 2.42 -1.54
N ALA A 118 4.71 1.90 -2.54
CA ALA A 118 4.47 2.60 -3.80
C ALA A 118 3.51 3.81 -3.68
N MET A 119 2.79 3.94 -2.56
CA MET A 119 1.88 5.07 -2.34
C MET A 119 2.65 6.33 -1.91
N SER A 120 2.45 7.45 -2.61
CA SER A 120 3.11 8.72 -2.30
C SER A 120 2.70 9.32 -0.94
N CYS A 121 1.50 9.01 -0.46
CA CYS A 121 1.00 9.53 0.81
C CYS A 121 1.64 8.85 2.05
N ILE A 122 2.33 7.72 1.89
CA ILE A 122 2.96 6.97 2.98
C ILE A 122 4.45 7.31 3.04
N ASP A 123 4.91 7.74 4.20
CA ASP A 123 6.32 8.04 4.42
C ASP A 123 7.08 6.85 5.00
N ARG A 124 6.48 6.09 5.94
CA ARG A 124 7.11 4.90 6.55
C ARG A 124 6.09 3.80 6.80
N ILE A 125 6.58 2.56 6.74
CA ILE A 125 5.80 1.34 6.99
C ILE A 125 6.58 0.52 8.01
N ILE A 126 5.90 0.10 9.09
CA ILE A 126 6.53 -0.64 10.18
C ILE A 126 5.68 -1.87 10.47
N PRO A 127 6.25 -3.10 10.35
CA PRO A 127 5.53 -4.31 10.69
C PRO A 127 5.39 -4.45 12.20
N PHE A 128 4.26 -5.02 12.65
CA PHE A 128 4.02 -5.36 14.04
C PHE A 128 3.18 -6.63 14.15
N ASP A 129 3.36 -7.38 15.24
CA ASP A 129 2.67 -8.67 15.43
C ASP A 129 1.59 -8.63 16.50
N GLU A 130 1.55 -7.61 17.32
CA GLU A 130 0.57 -7.45 18.40
C GLU A 130 -0.86 -7.28 17.81
N ASP A 131 -1.88 -7.69 18.57
CA ASP A 131 -3.28 -7.45 18.20
C ASP A 131 -3.62 -5.96 18.25
N ILE A 132 -3.01 -5.25 19.21
CA ILE A 132 -3.10 -3.80 19.38
C ILE A 132 -1.67 -3.24 19.40
N PRO A 133 -1.31 -2.24 18.57
CA PRO A 133 0.08 -1.80 18.36
C PRO A 133 0.60 -0.91 19.51
N PHE A 134 0.42 -1.30 20.77
CA PHE A 134 0.80 -0.46 21.91
C PHE A 134 2.30 -0.14 21.95
N ASN A 135 3.18 -1.12 21.67
CA ASN A 135 4.62 -0.89 21.70
C ASN A 135 5.04 0.05 20.57
N LEU A 136 4.44 -0.11 19.39
CA LEU A 136 4.70 0.77 18.27
C LEU A 136 4.20 2.20 18.54
N ILE A 137 3.02 2.35 19.13
CA ILE A 137 2.51 3.68 19.54
C ILE A 137 3.42 4.33 20.59
N ARG A 138 3.92 3.57 21.57
CA ARG A 138 4.88 4.10 22.58
C ARG A 138 6.18 4.55 21.95
N LEU A 139 6.69 3.81 20.96
CA LEU A 139 7.92 4.12 20.24
C LEU A 139 7.76 5.38 19.38
N ILE A 140 6.69 5.46 18.60
CA ILE A 140 6.42 6.55 17.66
C ILE A 140 5.91 7.80 18.41
N ARG A 141 5.04 7.63 19.40
CA ARG A 141 4.30 8.71 20.11
C ARG A 141 3.68 9.69 19.12
N PRO A 142 2.79 9.22 18.20
CA PRO A 142 2.26 10.08 17.15
C PRO A 142 1.49 11.28 17.70
N ASP A 143 1.57 12.42 16.99
CA ASP A 143 0.77 13.60 17.30
C ASP A 143 -0.70 13.38 16.95
N VAL A 144 -0.95 12.55 15.91
CA VAL A 144 -2.30 12.13 15.50
C VAL A 144 -2.34 10.64 15.24
N PHE A 145 -3.21 9.93 15.95
CA PHE A 145 -3.54 8.54 15.66
C PHE A 145 -4.85 8.49 14.87
N VAL A 146 -4.80 7.91 13.68
CA VAL A 146 -5.95 7.81 12.79
C VAL A 146 -6.45 6.38 12.74
N LYS A 147 -7.76 6.18 12.91
CA LYS A 147 -8.43 4.89 12.75
C LYS A 147 -9.58 5.01 11.78
N GLY A 148 -9.71 4.04 10.88
CA GLY A 148 -10.85 3.98 9.96
C GLY A 148 -11.98 3.15 10.56
N GLY A 149 -13.22 3.60 10.40
CA GLY A 149 -14.43 2.86 10.78
C GLY A 149 -15.34 3.57 11.75
N ASP A 150 -16.48 2.94 12.01
CA ASP A 150 -17.53 3.44 12.89
C ASP A 150 -17.25 3.08 14.38
N TYR A 151 -16.01 3.22 14.79
CA TYR A 151 -15.66 3.00 16.19
C TYR A 151 -16.14 4.16 17.05
N ALA A 152 -16.78 3.84 18.18
CA ALA A 152 -16.92 4.84 19.22
C ALA A 152 -15.53 5.12 19.80
N ARG A 153 -15.09 6.38 19.87
CA ARG A 153 -13.75 6.80 20.39
C ARG A 153 -13.45 6.16 21.76
N LYS A 154 -14.48 6.00 22.60
CA LYS A 154 -14.38 5.38 23.94
C LYS A 154 -14.08 3.88 23.91
N SER A 155 -14.30 3.20 22.78
CA SER A 155 -14.06 1.75 22.64
C SER A 155 -12.69 1.40 22.05
N LEU A 156 -11.87 2.41 21.72
CA LEU A 156 -10.52 2.20 21.19
C LEU A 156 -9.50 2.11 22.34
N PRO A 157 -8.88 0.95 22.57
CA PRO A 157 -7.87 0.80 23.63
C PRO A 157 -6.67 1.72 23.44
N GLU A 158 -6.29 2.00 22.17
CA GLU A 158 -5.19 2.87 21.79
C GLU A 158 -5.41 4.33 22.20
N ALA A 159 -6.67 4.77 22.27
CA ALA A 159 -7.02 6.16 22.50
C ALA A 159 -6.47 6.68 23.84
N LYS A 160 -6.63 5.90 24.91
CA LYS A 160 -6.12 6.27 26.25
C LYS A 160 -4.60 6.47 26.25
N LEU A 161 -3.87 5.60 25.55
CA LEU A 161 -2.42 5.71 25.43
C LEU A 161 -2.02 6.97 24.65
N VAL A 162 -2.65 7.21 23.50
CA VAL A 162 -2.35 8.37 22.65
C VAL A 162 -2.65 9.68 23.38
N GLU A 163 -3.79 9.77 24.06
CA GLU A 163 -4.23 10.95 24.80
C GLU A 163 -3.37 11.21 26.05
N SER A 164 -2.79 10.16 26.66
CA SER A 164 -1.96 10.28 27.87
C SER A 164 -0.69 11.14 27.69
N TYR A 165 -0.20 11.28 26.46
CA TYR A 165 0.96 12.13 26.15
C TYR A 165 0.60 13.34 25.26
N GLY A 166 -0.69 13.68 25.14
CA GLY A 166 -1.17 14.86 24.41
C GLY A 166 -1.44 14.62 22.92
N GLY A 167 -1.34 13.39 22.43
CA GLY A 167 -1.70 13.04 21.04
C GLY A 167 -3.22 13.10 20.83
N LYS A 168 -3.64 13.25 19.58
CA LYS A 168 -5.04 13.30 19.18
C LYS A 168 -5.46 12.00 18.51
N VAL A 169 -6.68 11.51 18.78
CA VAL A 169 -7.28 10.37 18.09
C VAL A 169 -8.35 10.87 17.12
N LEU A 170 -8.20 10.52 15.86
CA LEU A 170 -9.12 10.90 14.79
C LEU A 170 -9.73 9.64 14.17
N LEU A 171 -11.06 9.62 14.12
CA LEU A 171 -11.83 8.59 13.44
C LEU A 171 -12.23 9.09 12.06
N LEU A 172 -11.82 8.36 11.03
CA LEU A 172 -12.23 8.64 9.66
C LEU A 172 -13.31 7.64 9.24
N PRO A 173 -14.41 8.10 8.63
CA PRO A 173 -15.46 7.20 8.16
C PRO A 173 -14.92 6.27 7.06
N TYR A 174 -15.41 5.04 7.01
CA TYR A 174 -15.18 4.17 5.87
C TYR A 174 -15.91 4.68 4.63
N VAL A 175 -15.26 4.53 3.49
CA VAL A 175 -15.95 4.68 2.20
C VAL A 175 -16.88 3.48 2.04
N GLN A 176 -18.18 3.73 1.95
CA GLN A 176 -19.19 2.68 1.76
C GLN A 176 -18.86 1.83 0.53
N ASP A 177 -19.26 0.55 0.56
CA ASP A 177 -19.10 -0.44 -0.52
C ASP A 177 -17.67 -0.87 -0.88
N HIS A 178 -16.67 -0.47 -0.10
CA HIS A 178 -15.29 -0.89 -0.29
C HIS A 178 -14.75 -1.69 0.90
N SER A 179 -14.78 -3.02 0.78
CA SER A 179 -14.15 -3.91 1.77
C SER A 179 -13.43 -5.07 1.11
N THR A 180 -12.33 -5.51 1.71
CA THR A 180 -11.60 -6.71 1.26
C THR A 180 -12.50 -7.94 1.27
N THR A 181 -13.37 -8.10 2.27
CA THR A 181 -14.33 -9.20 2.35
C THR A 181 -15.30 -9.17 1.17
N GLY A 182 -15.86 -8.01 0.84
CA GLY A 182 -16.75 -7.87 -0.31
C GLY A 182 -16.04 -8.15 -1.67
N ILE A 183 -14.75 -7.86 -1.78
CA ILE A 183 -13.97 -8.24 -2.98
C ILE A 183 -13.86 -9.77 -3.07
N ILE A 184 -13.51 -10.44 -1.99
CA ILE A 184 -13.39 -11.90 -1.93
C ILE A 184 -14.72 -12.58 -2.26
N GLU A 185 -15.83 -12.07 -1.72
CA GLU A 185 -17.16 -12.60 -1.99
C GLU A 185 -17.56 -12.44 -3.46
N ARG A 186 -17.32 -11.28 -4.07
CA ARG A 186 -17.56 -11.09 -5.52
C ARG A 186 -16.74 -12.05 -6.37
N ILE A 187 -15.46 -12.25 -6.04
CA ILE A 187 -14.62 -13.23 -6.75
C ILE A 187 -15.22 -14.62 -6.66
N ARG A 188 -15.61 -15.07 -5.46
CA ARG A 188 -16.25 -16.40 -5.28
C ARG A 188 -17.52 -16.54 -6.10
N GLN A 189 -18.42 -15.59 -6.04
CA GLN A 189 -19.68 -15.60 -6.77
C GLN A 189 -19.46 -15.68 -8.28
N THR A 190 -18.47 -14.97 -8.84
CA THR A 190 -18.12 -15.00 -10.26
C THR A 190 -17.67 -16.41 -10.68
N PHE A 191 -16.78 -17.04 -9.93
CA PHE A 191 -16.29 -18.38 -10.25
C PHE A 191 -17.32 -19.51 -10.03
N ASP A 192 -18.23 -19.35 -9.06
CA ASP A 192 -19.30 -20.33 -8.83
C ASP A 192 -20.36 -20.27 -9.93
N GLN A 193 -20.68 -19.11 -10.48
CA GLN A 193 -21.56 -18.94 -11.63
C GLN A 193 -20.97 -19.58 -12.91
N GLU A 194 -19.66 -19.46 -13.14
CA GLU A 194 -18.99 -20.12 -14.27
C GLU A 194 -19.02 -21.65 -14.17
N LYS A 195 -18.93 -22.21 -12.97
CA LYS A 195 -19.01 -23.66 -12.75
C LYS A 195 -20.42 -24.19 -13.02
N THR A 196 -21.45 -23.50 -12.56
CA THR A 196 -22.85 -23.87 -12.80
C THR A 196 -23.24 -23.69 -14.26
N GLY A 197 -22.81 -22.64 -14.94
CA GLY A 197 -23.04 -22.44 -16.37
C GLY A 197 -22.37 -23.48 -17.27
N LYS A 198 -21.18 -23.96 -16.92
CA LYS A 198 -20.51 -25.08 -17.64
C LYS A 198 -21.12 -26.43 -17.37
N SER A 199 -21.77 -26.64 -16.24
CA SER A 199 -22.52 -27.86 -15.91
C SER A 199 -23.78 -27.99 -16.79
N LEU A 200 -24.53 -26.91 -16.99
CA LEU A 200 -25.74 -26.92 -17.84
C LEU A 200 -25.44 -27.15 -19.31
N ASN A 201 -24.30 -26.70 -19.83
CA ASN A 201 -23.90 -26.93 -21.22
C ASN A 201 -23.30 -28.32 -21.46
N LYS A 202 -23.04 -29.15 -20.45
CA LYS A 202 -22.59 -30.52 -20.59
C LYS A 202 -23.73 -31.54 -20.65
N GLU A 203 -24.90 -31.20 -20.14
CA GLU A 203 -26.08 -32.11 -20.15
C GLU A 203 -26.93 -31.98 -21.41
N GLU A 204 -26.80 -30.89 -22.19
CA GLU A 204 -27.53 -30.75 -23.48
C GLU A 204 -26.77 -31.27 -24.70
N GLY A 205 -25.58 -31.87 -24.52
CA GLY A 205 -24.70 -32.39 -25.57
C GLY A 205 -24.84 -33.89 -25.87
N GLY A 206 -25.90 -34.56 -25.41
CA GLY A 206 -26.20 -35.95 -25.69
C GLY A 206 -27.31 -36.09 -26.75
N GLU A 207 -26.95 -36.73 -27.90
CA GLU A 207 -27.80 -37.19 -29.00
C GLU A 207 -28.18 -36.19 -30.10
N ARG A 208 -27.34 -36.08 -31.11
CA ARG A 208 -27.78 -36.04 -32.51
C ARG A 208 -26.79 -36.77 -33.41
N SER A 209 -27.28 -37.88 -33.96
CA SER A 209 -26.69 -38.77 -34.97
C SER A 209 -26.41 -38.03 -36.31
N PRO A 210 -25.49 -38.53 -37.15
CA PRO A 210 -25.01 -37.78 -38.31
C PRO A 210 -25.89 -37.98 -39.53
N ALA A 211 -26.39 -36.91 -40.13
CA ALA A 211 -26.91 -36.95 -41.49
C ALA A 211 -26.00 -36.11 -42.40
N LYS A 212 -25.53 -36.83 -43.43
CA LYS A 212 -24.76 -36.37 -44.59
C LYS A 212 -25.36 -35.11 -45.23
N GLN A 213 -24.53 -34.15 -45.59
CA GLN A 213 -24.61 -33.57 -46.95
C GLN A 213 -23.30 -32.85 -47.31
N LYS A 214 -22.75 -33.31 -48.42
CA LYS A 214 -21.71 -32.67 -49.25
C LYS A 214 -22.31 -31.45 -49.94
N ASP A 215 -21.58 -30.40 -50.14
CA ASP A 215 -21.07 -29.92 -51.43
C ASP A 215 -20.71 -28.42 -51.39
N HIS A 216 -19.53 -28.14 -51.94
CA HIS A 216 -19.15 -27.02 -52.82
C HIS A 216 -19.23 -25.58 -52.25
N MET A 217 -18.29 -24.73 -52.35
CA MET A 217 -17.38 -24.37 -53.43
C MET A 217 -16.55 -23.11 -53.11
N LYS A 218 -15.29 -23.17 -53.48
CA LYS A 218 -14.42 -22.11 -54.07
C LYS A 218 -14.10 -20.82 -53.33
N ILE A 219 -12.90 -20.73 -52.88
CA ILE A 219 -11.74 -19.90 -53.31
C ILE A 219 -12.09 -18.62 -54.09
N THR A 220 -11.69 -17.47 -53.54
CA THR A 220 -11.04 -16.41 -54.30
C THR A 220 -10.02 -15.63 -53.45
N ARG A 221 -8.75 -15.88 -53.77
CA ARG A 221 -7.66 -14.95 -53.54
C ARG A 221 -7.89 -13.72 -54.42
N ARG A 222 -7.61 -12.54 -53.89
CA ARG A 222 -7.14 -11.40 -54.67
C ARG A 222 -6.11 -10.63 -53.88
N GLU A 223 -4.90 -10.71 -54.41
CA GLU A 223 -3.76 -9.78 -54.19
C GLU A 223 -4.08 -8.44 -54.85
N GLN A 224 -3.51 -7.38 -54.25
CA GLN A 224 -2.93 -6.19 -54.90
C GLN A 224 -2.49 -5.28 -53.77
N ALA A 225 -1.23 -5.09 -53.46
CA ALA A 225 -0.15 -4.41 -54.16
C ALA A 225 -0.39 -2.89 -54.30
N GLY A 226 0.42 -2.10 -53.59
CA GLY A 226 1.04 -0.96 -54.16
C GLY A 226 0.86 0.41 -53.53
N HIS A 227 2.01 1.05 -53.34
CA HIS A 227 2.27 2.50 -53.16
C HIS A 227 2.07 3.08 -51.76
N GLY A 228 3.02 3.46 -50.98
CA GLY A 228 4.25 4.24 -51.27
C GLY A 228 4.02 5.74 -51.30
N HIS A 229 4.17 6.42 -50.14
CA HIS A 229 4.69 7.79 -50.18
C HIS A 229 5.30 8.21 -48.85
N LYS A 230 6.56 8.56 -48.94
CA LYS A 230 7.37 9.29 -47.94
C LYS A 230 6.86 10.74 -47.82
N ARG A 231 6.80 11.28 -46.61
CA ARG A 231 7.16 12.69 -46.38
C ARG A 231 7.75 12.88 -45.00
N LYS A 232 8.96 13.39 -45.02
CA LYS A 232 9.68 14.06 -43.94
C LYS A 232 9.11 15.46 -43.72
N GLU A 233 9.23 15.94 -42.50
CA GLU A 233 9.61 17.32 -42.09
C GLU A 233 9.20 17.50 -40.63
N SER A 234 10.13 17.62 -39.74
CA SER A 234 10.96 18.78 -39.32
C SER A 234 10.34 19.52 -38.13
N ILE A 235 10.87 19.24 -36.98
CA ILE A 235 11.33 20.09 -35.87
C ILE A 235 10.98 21.59 -35.97
N LYS A 236 10.39 22.11 -34.85
CA LYS A 236 10.83 23.40 -34.28
C LYS A 236 10.48 23.50 -32.80
N LEU A 237 11.55 23.67 -32.01
CA LEU A 237 11.58 24.21 -30.65
C LEU A 237 11.01 25.66 -30.60
N LYS A 238 10.24 25.89 -29.56
CA LYS A 238 10.36 27.14 -28.78
C LYS A 238 9.97 26.81 -27.34
#